data_173659226f7d09744827372f3ce45007
#
_entry.id   173659226f7d09744827372f3ce45007
#
_cell.length_a   1.000
_cell.length_b   1.000
_cell.length_c   1.000
_cell.angle_alpha   90.00
_cell.angle_beta   90.00
_cell.angle_gamma   90.00
#
_symmetry.space_group_name_H-M   'P 1'
#
loop_
_entity.id
_entity.type
_entity.pdbx_description
1 polymer ?
#
loop_
_entity_poly.entity_id
_entity_poly.type
_entity_poly.pdbx_seq_one_letter_code
_entity_poly.pdbx_strand_id
1 'polypeptide(L)'
;YTIVLLLNGPFSMWSRFKSAEFIYGTNWHKYMLDIMSPAISMEADMIFIFVMALVTGMAMFSYLYNSRACNMIHAMPVTRRQLFSTNVLTGLLFMWIPQIIKYIMSFVICISYGNTKVVHIGINLLATMGISFFMYSLVCLCAMITGQRVSVAVMYAVVNLLYGGAVIAIANVLTYVSYGLSSVSYTHLTLPTN
;
A
#
# COMPACT_ATOMS: atom_id res chain seq x y z
N TYR A 1 -7.94 -8.09 -8.93
CA TYR A 1 -7.34 -7.01 -8.15
C TYR A 1 -8.34 -5.89 -7.89
N THR A 2 -8.88 -5.25 -8.93
CA THR A 2 -9.86 -4.15 -8.82
C THR A 2 -11.07 -4.54 -7.97
N ILE A 3 -11.64 -5.72 -8.19
CA ILE A 3 -12.79 -6.22 -7.42
C ILE A 3 -12.47 -6.32 -5.93
N VAL A 4 -11.31 -6.85 -5.57
CA VAL A 4 -10.88 -6.99 -4.17
C VAL A 4 -10.68 -5.63 -3.51
N LEU A 5 -10.07 -4.68 -4.23
CA LEU A 5 -9.92 -3.30 -3.74
C LEU A 5 -11.27 -2.60 -3.52
N LEU A 6 -12.25 -2.84 -4.41
CA LEU A 6 -13.59 -2.28 -4.27
C LEU A 6 -14.36 -2.90 -3.10
N LEU A 7 -14.17 -4.20 -2.83
CA LEU A 7 -14.78 -4.87 -1.68
C LEU A 7 -14.18 -4.38 -0.35
N ASN A 8 -12.86 -4.26 -0.25
CA ASN A 8 -12.20 -3.82 0.98
C ASN A 8 -12.34 -2.32 1.28
N GLY A 9 -12.42 -1.48 0.26
CA GLY A 9 -12.53 -0.03 0.41
C GLY A 9 -13.98 0.45 0.42
N PRO A 10 -14.52 0.84 -0.76
CA PRO A 10 -15.79 1.56 -0.83
C PRO A 10 -16.98 0.72 -0.39
N PHE A 11 -17.02 -0.57 -0.69
CA PHE A 11 -18.14 -1.44 -0.27
C PHE A 11 -18.14 -1.65 1.26
N SER A 12 -16.99 -1.85 1.88
CA SER A 12 -16.88 -1.95 3.33
C SER A 12 -17.24 -0.63 4.02
N MET A 13 -16.86 0.52 3.46
CA MET A 13 -17.30 1.83 3.93
C MET A 13 -18.82 1.98 3.87
N TRP A 14 -19.41 1.69 2.73
CA TRP A 14 -20.85 1.79 2.54
C TRP A 14 -21.62 0.91 3.52
N SER A 15 -21.21 -0.35 3.69
CA SER A 15 -21.84 -1.26 4.64
C SER A 15 -21.73 -0.79 6.09
N ARG A 16 -20.60 -0.20 6.48
CA ARG A 16 -20.37 0.36 7.83
C ARG A 16 -21.21 1.60 8.06
N PHE A 17 -21.32 2.51 7.09
CA PHE A 17 -22.20 3.68 7.21
C PHE A 17 -23.67 3.26 7.40
N LYS A 18 -24.14 2.30 6.62
CA LYS A 18 -25.50 1.77 6.76
C LYS A 18 -25.74 1.09 8.13
N SER A 19 -24.76 0.35 8.62
CA SER A 19 -24.83 -0.27 9.95
C SER A 19 -24.78 0.77 11.08
N ALA A 20 -23.96 1.82 10.91
CA ALA A 20 -23.84 2.89 11.90
C ALA A 20 -25.11 3.74 11.98
N GLU A 21 -25.75 4.03 10.85
CA GLU A 21 -27.04 4.71 10.81
C GLU A 21 -28.11 3.90 11.58
N PHE A 22 -28.09 2.58 11.44
CA PHE A 22 -29.01 1.69 12.16
C PHE A 22 -28.72 1.62 13.66
N ILE A 23 -27.45 1.60 14.09
CA ILE A 23 -27.04 1.42 15.49
C ILE A 23 -27.10 2.74 16.27
N TYR A 24 -26.62 3.84 15.69
CA TYR A 24 -26.42 5.11 16.38
C TYR A 24 -27.50 6.17 16.06
N GLY A 25 -28.46 5.86 15.19
CA GLY A 25 -29.52 6.79 14.78
C GLY A 25 -28.93 8.10 14.24
N THR A 26 -29.45 9.24 14.72
CA THR A 26 -28.98 10.58 14.28
C THR A 26 -27.60 10.99 14.75
N ASN A 27 -27.02 10.27 15.75
CA ASN A 27 -25.73 10.63 16.36
C ASN A 27 -24.51 9.96 15.70
N TRP A 28 -24.69 9.17 14.63
CA TRP A 28 -23.61 8.43 13.98
C TRP A 28 -22.49 9.33 13.44
N HIS A 29 -22.77 10.60 13.11
CA HIS A 29 -21.77 11.57 12.68
C HIS A 29 -20.63 11.78 13.70
N LYS A 30 -20.90 11.63 14.98
CA LYS A 30 -19.90 11.79 16.06
C LYS A 30 -18.86 10.66 16.03
N TYR A 31 -19.26 9.47 15.59
CA TYR A 31 -18.40 8.28 15.55
C TYR A 31 -17.81 8.01 14.16
N MET A 32 -17.91 8.97 13.27
CA MET A 32 -17.54 8.81 11.86
C MET A 32 -16.08 8.40 11.65
N LEU A 33 -15.14 8.93 12.45
CA LEU A 33 -13.72 8.56 12.34
C LEU A 33 -13.48 7.09 12.69
N ASP A 34 -14.15 6.61 13.74
CA ASP A 34 -14.01 5.22 14.21
C ASP A 34 -14.63 4.24 13.20
N ILE A 35 -15.67 4.67 12.50
CA ILE A 35 -16.34 3.88 11.46
C ILE A 35 -15.48 3.83 10.19
N MET A 36 -14.81 4.93 9.84
CA MET A 36 -14.00 5.02 8.62
C MET A 36 -12.62 4.40 8.77
N SER A 37 -11.99 4.48 9.95
CA SER A 37 -10.60 4.07 10.16
C SER A 37 -10.28 2.65 9.69
N PRO A 38 -11.09 1.61 9.97
CA PRO A 38 -10.79 0.26 9.50
C PRO A 38 -11.05 0.05 8.00
N ALA A 39 -11.95 0.84 7.39
CA ALA A 39 -12.23 0.73 5.96
C ALA A 39 -11.16 1.41 5.08
N ILE A 40 -10.45 2.38 5.66
CA ILE A 40 -9.34 3.10 5.04
C ILE A 40 -7.99 2.51 5.52
N SER A 41 -8.01 1.45 6.34
CA SER A 41 -6.78 0.84 6.85
C SER A 41 -5.86 0.39 5.71
N MET A 42 -4.59 0.74 5.80
CA MET A 42 -3.58 0.35 4.82
C MET A 42 -3.20 -1.13 4.92
N GLU A 43 -3.50 -1.81 6.03
CA GLU A 43 -3.01 -3.16 6.32
C GLU A 43 -3.45 -4.19 5.27
N ALA A 44 -4.75 -4.23 4.97
CA ALA A 44 -5.27 -5.16 3.95
C ALA A 44 -4.75 -4.80 2.55
N ASP A 45 -4.64 -3.50 2.25
CA ASP A 45 -4.14 -3.04 0.96
C ASP A 45 -2.66 -3.39 0.76
N MET A 46 -1.83 -3.40 1.81
CA MET A 46 -0.41 -3.73 1.71
C MET A 46 -0.16 -5.15 1.19
N ILE A 47 -0.88 -6.15 1.67
CA ILE A 47 -0.75 -7.53 1.21
C ILE A 47 -1.09 -7.63 -0.29
N PHE A 48 -2.17 -6.96 -0.71
CA PHE A 48 -2.57 -6.95 -2.12
C PHE A 48 -1.57 -6.19 -3.00
N ILE A 49 -1.04 -5.06 -2.54
CA ILE A 49 0.00 -4.30 -3.24
C ILE A 49 1.25 -5.15 -3.41
N PHE A 50 1.67 -5.86 -2.35
CA PHE A 50 2.83 -6.77 -2.38
C PHE A 50 2.69 -7.85 -3.47
N VAL A 51 1.56 -8.57 -3.46
CA VAL A 51 1.31 -9.65 -4.43
C VAL A 51 1.17 -9.09 -5.84
N MET A 52 0.45 -7.99 -6.01
CA MET A 52 0.23 -7.40 -7.33
C MET A 52 1.48 -6.77 -7.92
N ALA A 53 2.35 -6.18 -7.09
CA ALA A 53 3.65 -5.70 -7.54
C ALA A 53 4.48 -6.85 -8.12
N LEU A 54 4.53 -7.98 -7.41
CA LEU A 54 5.25 -9.18 -7.87
C LEU A 54 4.69 -9.71 -9.20
N VAL A 55 3.36 -9.92 -9.28
CA VAL A 55 2.71 -10.45 -10.48
C VAL A 55 2.91 -9.51 -11.67
N THR A 56 2.69 -8.22 -11.47
CA THR A 56 2.84 -7.19 -12.52
C THR A 56 4.30 -7.10 -12.98
N GLY A 57 5.25 -7.09 -12.04
CA GLY A 57 6.68 -7.05 -12.37
C GLY A 57 7.11 -8.29 -13.15
N MET A 58 6.74 -9.49 -12.69
CA MET A 58 7.04 -10.72 -13.44
C MET A 58 6.38 -10.76 -14.84
N ALA A 59 5.17 -10.22 -14.98
CA ALA A 59 4.49 -10.15 -16.27
C ALA A 59 5.21 -9.19 -17.23
N MET A 60 5.53 -7.98 -16.80
CA MET A 60 6.17 -6.95 -17.62
C MET A 60 7.59 -7.33 -18.05
N PHE A 61 8.34 -8.01 -17.18
CA PHE A 61 9.70 -8.46 -17.48
C PHE A 61 9.78 -9.90 -17.95
N SER A 62 8.64 -10.56 -18.25
CA SER A 62 8.61 -11.96 -18.68
C SER A 62 9.41 -12.24 -19.96
N TYR A 63 9.57 -11.25 -20.83
CA TYR A 63 10.36 -11.37 -22.06
C TYR A 63 11.85 -11.58 -21.78
N LEU A 64 12.40 -11.12 -20.66
CA LEU A 64 13.80 -11.32 -20.28
C LEU A 64 14.14 -12.80 -20.02
N TYR A 65 13.13 -13.58 -19.60
CA TYR A 65 13.31 -14.99 -19.23
C TYR A 65 13.02 -15.96 -20.39
N ASN A 66 12.62 -15.44 -21.56
CA ASN A 66 12.34 -16.24 -22.74
C ASN A 66 13.28 -15.83 -23.87
N SER A 67 14.22 -16.70 -24.23
CA SER A 67 15.23 -16.43 -25.25
C SER A 67 14.63 -16.06 -26.63
N ARG A 68 13.51 -16.67 -27.02
CA ARG A 68 12.83 -16.35 -28.28
C ARG A 68 12.24 -14.93 -28.26
N ALA A 69 11.58 -14.54 -27.18
CA ALA A 69 11.01 -13.21 -27.02
C ALA A 69 12.11 -12.14 -26.93
N CYS A 70 13.18 -12.43 -26.21
CA CYS A 70 14.34 -11.55 -26.07
C CYS A 70 14.99 -11.25 -27.42
N ASN A 71 15.23 -12.28 -28.25
CA ASN A 71 15.81 -12.12 -29.58
C ASN A 71 14.90 -11.30 -30.50
N MET A 72 13.59 -11.52 -30.45
CA MET A 72 12.61 -10.77 -31.24
C MET A 72 12.59 -9.28 -30.88
N ILE A 73 12.64 -8.97 -29.58
CA ILE A 73 12.62 -7.59 -29.10
C ILE A 73 13.94 -6.87 -29.44
N HIS A 74 15.09 -7.56 -29.37
CA HIS A 74 16.37 -6.99 -29.74
C HIS A 74 16.53 -6.76 -31.25
N ALA A 75 15.73 -7.41 -32.10
CA ALA A 75 15.67 -7.15 -33.52
C ALA A 75 14.87 -5.88 -33.88
N MET A 76 14.09 -5.33 -32.96
CA MET A 76 13.36 -4.09 -33.19
C MET A 76 14.26 -2.85 -33.02
N PRO A 77 14.03 -1.78 -33.81
CA PRO A 77 14.80 -0.55 -33.73
C PRO A 77 14.41 0.33 -32.52
N VAL A 78 14.38 -0.29 -31.33
CA VAL A 78 14.00 0.37 -30.07
C VAL A 78 15.19 0.39 -29.13
N THR A 79 15.46 1.53 -28.52
CA THR A 79 16.57 1.64 -27.54
C THR A 79 16.21 0.90 -26.24
N ARG A 80 17.21 0.30 -25.59
CA ARG A 80 17.03 -0.40 -24.31
C ARG A 80 16.39 0.48 -23.23
N ARG A 81 16.69 1.77 -23.23
CA ARG A 81 16.10 2.73 -22.29
C ARG A 81 14.60 2.93 -22.53
N GLN A 82 14.20 3.05 -23.79
CA GLN A 82 12.77 3.19 -24.14
C GLN A 82 11.99 1.94 -23.77
N LEU A 83 12.52 0.76 -24.06
CA LEU A 83 11.89 -0.51 -23.71
C LEU A 83 11.71 -0.66 -22.18
N PHE A 84 12.76 -0.34 -21.41
CA PHE A 84 12.70 -0.39 -19.95
C PHE A 84 11.69 0.61 -19.39
N SER A 85 11.78 1.88 -19.80
CA SER A 85 10.89 2.92 -19.28
C SER A 85 9.42 2.68 -19.65
N THR A 86 9.12 2.16 -20.85
CA THR A 86 7.75 1.78 -21.22
C THR A 86 7.22 0.66 -20.35
N ASN A 87 7.99 -0.41 -20.11
CA ASN A 87 7.56 -1.51 -19.27
C ASN A 87 7.34 -1.08 -17.81
N VAL A 88 8.24 -0.26 -17.26
CA VAL A 88 8.10 0.27 -15.91
C VAL A 88 6.86 1.16 -15.80
N LEU A 89 6.68 2.09 -16.73
CA LEU A 89 5.55 3.01 -16.73
C LEU A 89 4.21 2.28 -16.90
N THR A 90 4.15 1.32 -17.83
CA THR A 90 2.93 0.53 -18.06
C THR A 90 2.56 -0.30 -16.84
N GLY A 91 3.52 -0.96 -16.20
CA GLY A 91 3.26 -1.72 -14.98
C GLY A 91 2.81 -0.82 -13.81
N LEU A 92 3.37 0.36 -13.69
CA LEU A 92 3.00 1.34 -12.68
C LEU A 92 1.58 1.86 -12.90
N LEU A 93 1.22 2.20 -14.14
CA LEU A 93 -0.14 2.59 -14.50
C LEU A 93 -1.14 1.47 -14.22
N PHE A 94 -0.78 0.23 -14.53
CA PHE A 94 -1.63 -0.93 -14.25
C PHE A 94 -1.93 -1.11 -12.76
N MET A 95 -1.00 -0.75 -11.88
CA MET A 95 -1.22 -0.75 -10.43
C MET A 95 -2.00 0.47 -9.94
N TRP A 96 -1.74 1.66 -10.47
CA TRP A 96 -2.33 2.91 -10.00
C TRP A 96 -3.77 3.11 -10.42
N ILE A 97 -4.15 2.71 -11.64
CA ILE A 97 -5.52 2.87 -12.15
C ILE A 97 -6.57 2.25 -11.20
N PRO A 98 -6.45 0.99 -10.74
CA PRO A 98 -7.41 0.42 -9.80
C PRO A 98 -7.45 1.14 -8.45
N GLN A 99 -6.30 1.63 -7.97
CA GLN A 99 -6.23 2.40 -6.72
C GLN A 99 -7.00 3.72 -6.85
N ILE A 100 -6.78 4.46 -7.93
CA ILE A 100 -7.50 5.71 -8.20
C ILE A 100 -9.01 5.48 -8.26
N ILE A 101 -9.47 4.44 -8.94
CA ILE A 101 -10.89 4.08 -9.01
C ILE A 101 -11.45 3.81 -7.61
N LYS A 102 -10.76 3.02 -6.79
CA LYS A 102 -11.13 2.74 -5.40
C LYS A 102 -11.34 4.04 -4.60
N TYR A 103 -10.39 4.96 -4.69
CA TYR A 103 -10.45 6.20 -3.92
C TYR A 103 -11.49 7.19 -4.43
N ILE A 104 -11.73 7.25 -5.75
CA ILE A 104 -12.83 8.05 -6.31
C ILE A 104 -14.17 7.53 -5.77
N MET A 105 -14.40 6.23 -5.76
CA MET A 105 -15.63 5.65 -5.22
C MET A 105 -15.78 5.91 -3.72
N SER A 106 -14.69 5.77 -2.95
CA SER A 106 -14.69 6.08 -1.51
C SER A 106 -14.99 7.56 -1.24
N PHE A 107 -14.47 8.44 -2.08
CA PHE A 107 -14.71 9.88 -2.04
C PHE A 107 -16.20 10.22 -2.27
N VAL A 108 -16.81 9.64 -3.31
CA VAL A 108 -18.22 9.82 -3.61
C VAL A 108 -19.11 9.35 -2.46
N ILE A 109 -18.84 8.19 -1.88
CA ILE A 109 -19.55 7.67 -0.72
C ILE A 109 -19.41 8.63 0.46
N CYS A 110 -18.21 9.11 0.76
CA CYS A 110 -17.94 10.01 1.86
C CYS A 110 -18.74 11.32 1.75
N ILE A 111 -18.81 11.91 0.56
CA ILE A 111 -19.62 13.13 0.31
C ILE A 111 -21.11 12.85 0.45
N SER A 112 -21.60 11.72 -0.05
CA SER A 112 -23.03 11.36 0.02
C SER A 112 -23.53 11.26 1.47
N TYR A 113 -22.65 10.92 2.41
CA TYR A 113 -22.96 10.87 3.84
C TYR A 113 -22.61 12.16 4.60
N GLY A 114 -22.31 13.28 3.88
CA GLY A 114 -22.07 14.60 4.48
C GLY A 114 -20.77 14.73 5.28
N ASN A 115 -19.77 13.89 5.03
CA ASN A 115 -18.50 13.93 5.75
C ASN A 115 -17.52 14.93 5.13
N THR A 116 -16.99 15.83 5.94
CA THR A 116 -16.01 16.86 5.54
C THR A 116 -14.54 16.41 5.64
N LYS A 117 -14.26 15.20 6.19
CA LYS A 117 -12.88 14.72 6.39
C LYS A 117 -12.28 14.02 5.17
N VAL A 118 -12.55 14.57 4.01
CA VAL A 118 -12.08 14.10 2.70
C VAL A 118 -10.55 14.11 2.59
N VAL A 119 -9.89 14.98 3.34
CA VAL A 119 -8.43 15.12 3.36
C VAL A 119 -7.73 13.80 3.73
N HIS A 120 -8.29 13.03 4.67
CA HIS A 120 -7.72 11.74 5.07
C HIS A 120 -7.74 10.71 3.93
N ILE A 121 -8.77 10.74 3.08
CA ILE A 121 -8.86 9.87 1.89
C ILE A 121 -7.75 10.24 0.91
N GLY A 122 -7.50 11.54 0.68
CA GLY A 122 -6.44 12.02 -0.20
C GLY A 122 -5.03 11.65 0.30
N ILE A 123 -4.77 11.82 1.59
CA ILE A 123 -3.49 11.43 2.20
C ILE A 123 -3.25 9.92 2.06
N ASN A 124 -4.28 9.11 2.30
CA ASN A 124 -4.20 7.66 2.17
C ASN A 124 -3.97 7.22 0.71
N LEU A 125 -4.58 7.90 -0.27
CA LEU A 125 -4.29 7.68 -1.70
C LEU A 125 -2.80 7.92 -1.99
N LEU A 126 -2.27 9.06 -1.59
CA LEU A 126 -0.85 9.38 -1.83
C LEU A 126 0.08 8.38 -1.16
N ALA A 127 -0.22 7.97 0.07
CA ALA A 127 0.57 6.99 0.79
C ALA A 127 0.54 5.62 0.09
N THR A 128 -0.62 5.13 -0.33
CA THR A 128 -0.74 3.84 -1.04
C THR A 128 -0.11 3.87 -2.43
N MET A 129 -0.19 5.00 -3.15
CA MET A 129 0.53 5.20 -4.42
C MET A 129 2.05 5.18 -4.21
N GLY A 130 2.55 5.82 -3.15
CA GLY A 130 3.97 5.81 -2.79
C GLY A 130 4.47 4.41 -2.44
N ILE A 131 3.72 3.67 -1.62
CA ILE A 131 4.05 2.28 -1.25
C ILE A 131 4.05 1.38 -2.49
N SER A 132 3.03 1.48 -3.36
CA SER A 132 2.96 0.67 -4.59
C SER A 132 4.09 0.98 -5.56
N PHE A 133 4.50 2.25 -5.68
CA PHE A 133 5.68 2.64 -6.45
C PHE A 133 6.96 2.01 -5.90
N PHE A 134 7.16 2.06 -4.59
CA PHE A 134 8.32 1.48 -3.92
C PHE A 134 8.37 -0.04 -4.10
N MET A 135 7.27 -0.74 -3.82
CA MET A 135 7.19 -2.20 -3.97
C MET A 135 7.41 -2.64 -5.41
N TYR A 136 6.85 -1.93 -6.38
CA TYR A 136 7.05 -2.22 -7.79
C TYR A 136 8.49 -1.98 -8.25
N SER A 137 9.13 -0.90 -7.80
CA SER A 137 10.53 -0.62 -8.13
C SER A 137 11.49 -1.68 -7.58
N LEU A 138 11.21 -2.24 -6.39
CA LEU A 138 11.96 -3.38 -5.85
C LEU A 138 11.82 -4.62 -6.74
N VAL A 139 10.62 -4.93 -7.23
CA VAL A 139 10.41 -6.05 -8.15
C VAL A 139 11.18 -5.82 -9.45
N CYS A 140 11.14 -4.60 -10.02
CA CYS A 140 11.89 -4.26 -11.23
C CYS A 140 13.40 -4.48 -11.02
N LEU A 141 13.93 -4.07 -9.88
CA LEU A 141 15.33 -4.27 -9.52
C LEU A 141 15.66 -5.77 -9.41
N CYS A 142 14.84 -6.54 -8.70
CA CYS A 142 15.01 -8.00 -8.59
C CYS A 142 14.95 -8.67 -9.97
N ALA A 143 14.04 -8.23 -10.86
CA ALA A 143 13.89 -8.78 -12.20
C ALA A 143 15.13 -8.54 -13.08
N MET A 144 15.80 -7.40 -12.89
CA MET A 144 17.03 -7.07 -13.63
C MET A 144 18.26 -7.86 -13.16
N ILE A 145 18.32 -8.19 -11.87
CA ILE A 145 19.46 -8.92 -11.28
C ILE A 145 19.34 -10.42 -11.54
N THR A 146 18.11 -10.95 -11.56
CA THR A 146 17.86 -12.39 -11.64
C THR A 146 17.56 -12.84 -13.06
N GLY A 147 18.14 -13.96 -13.48
CA GLY A 147 17.93 -14.55 -14.81
C GLY A 147 16.75 -15.52 -14.90
N GLN A 148 16.00 -15.78 -13.82
CA GLN A 148 14.92 -16.78 -13.75
C GLN A 148 13.69 -16.24 -13.02
N ARG A 149 12.49 -16.58 -13.51
CA ARG A 149 11.20 -16.10 -12.94
C ARG A 149 11.04 -16.47 -11.47
N VAL A 150 11.34 -17.70 -11.09
CA VAL A 150 11.21 -18.18 -9.70
C VAL A 150 12.18 -17.44 -8.79
N SER A 151 13.39 -17.18 -9.26
CA SER A 151 14.41 -16.46 -8.51
C SER A 151 14.00 -15.01 -8.20
N VAL A 152 13.27 -14.34 -9.10
CA VAL A 152 12.71 -13.00 -8.84
C VAL A 152 11.76 -13.03 -7.65
N ALA A 153 10.82 -13.99 -7.63
CA ALA A 153 9.85 -14.08 -6.55
C ALA A 153 10.52 -14.34 -5.20
N VAL A 154 11.48 -15.26 -5.16
CA VAL A 154 12.24 -15.58 -3.95
C VAL A 154 13.05 -14.37 -3.48
N MET A 155 13.77 -13.72 -4.39
CA MET A 155 14.61 -12.55 -4.05
C MET A 155 13.76 -11.39 -3.55
N TYR A 156 12.63 -11.13 -4.18
CA TYR A 156 11.66 -10.11 -3.74
C TYR A 156 11.11 -10.42 -2.34
N ALA A 157 10.72 -11.67 -2.08
CA ALA A 157 10.24 -12.10 -0.77
C ALA A 157 11.32 -11.93 0.31
N VAL A 158 12.56 -12.36 0.03
CA VAL A 158 13.70 -12.22 0.96
C VAL A 158 14.00 -10.76 1.28
N VAL A 159 14.06 -9.88 0.27
CA VAL A 159 14.33 -8.44 0.48
C VAL A 159 13.24 -7.80 1.35
N ASN A 160 11.96 -8.11 1.09
CA ASN A 160 10.85 -7.59 1.90
C ASN A 160 10.87 -8.14 3.34
N LEU A 161 11.21 -9.42 3.52
CA LEU A 161 11.32 -10.03 4.85
C LEU A 161 12.46 -9.39 5.65
N LEU A 162 13.62 -9.17 5.03
CA LEU A 162 14.75 -8.49 5.66
C LEU A 162 14.39 -7.04 6.04
N TYR A 163 13.71 -6.31 5.16
CA TYR A 163 13.25 -4.95 5.45
C TYR A 163 12.27 -4.93 6.62
N GLY A 164 11.24 -5.78 6.59
CA GLY A 164 10.26 -5.90 7.67
C GLY A 164 10.90 -6.31 9.00
N GLY A 165 11.81 -7.27 8.97
CA GLY A 165 12.58 -7.69 10.14
C GLY A 165 13.45 -6.56 10.72
N ALA A 166 14.12 -5.80 9.87
CA ALA A 166 14.92 -4.65 10.30
C ALA A 166 14.06 -3.55 10.95
N VAL A 167 12.90 -3.22 10.37
CA VAL A 167 11.97 -2.23 10.94
C VAL A 167 11.47 -2.67 12.32
N ILE A 168 11.07 -3.93 12.48
CA ILE A 168 10.64 -4.48 13.77
C ILE A 168 11.78 -4.46 14.79
N ALA A 169 12.99 -4.85 14.40
CA ALA A 169 14.16 -4.84 15.28
C ALA A 169 14.47 -3.41 15.77
N ILE A 170 14.48 -2.43 14.85
CA ILE A 170 14.73 -1.02 15.20
C ILE A 170 13.60 -0.49 16.11
N ALA A 171 12.33 -0.78 15.81
CA ALA A 171 11.21 -0.36 16.65
C ALA A 171 11.33 -0.92 18.08
N ASN A 172 11.69 -2.19 18.22
CA ASN A 172 11.92 -2.82 19.52
C ASN A 172 13.07 -2.16 20.28
N VAL A 173 14.21 -1.95 19.62
CA VAL A 173 15.36 -1.26 20.24
C VAL A 173 15.00 0.13 20.71
N LEU A 174 14.30 0.92 19.86
CA LEU A 174 13.84 2.25 20.23
C LEU A 174 12.88 2.23 21.43
N THR A 175 11.98 1.25 21.47
CA THR A 175 11.06 1.08 22.59
C THR A 175 11.81 0.79 23.89
N TYR A 176 12.82 -0.09 23.86
CA TYR A 176 13.65 -0.38 25.04
C TYR A 176 14.47 0.82 25.49
N VAL A 177 15.04 1.58 24.56
CA VAL A 177 15.83 2.79 24.87
C VAL A 177 14.94 3.91 25.41
N SER A 178 13.73 4.10 24.87
CA SER A 178 12.80 5.15 25.31
C SER A 178 12.07 4.81 26.63
N TYR A 179 12.03 3.55 27.04
CA TYR A 179 11.42 3.16 28.33
C TYR A 179 12.12 3.82 29.53
N GLY A 180 13.42 4.09 29.45
CA GLY A 180 14.18 4.82 30.45
C GLY A 180 13.87 6.33 30.52
N LEU A 181 13.37 6.91 29.43
CA LEU A 181 13.04 8.34 29.34
C LEU A 181 11.59 8.64 29.79
N SER A 182 10.67 7.71 29.61
CA SER A 182 9.28 7.89 30.03
C SER A 182 9.08 7.77 31.55
N SER A 183 9.91 7.01 32.26
CA SER A 183 9.81 6.84 33.71
C SER A 183 10.25 8.08 34.48
N VAL A 184 11.05 8.95 33.89
CA VAL A 184 11.54 10.18 34.55
C VAL A 184 10.49 11.31 34.50
N SER A 185 9.59 11.28 33.54
CA SER A 185 8.60 12.35 33.32
C SER A 185 7.42 12.32 34.32
N TYR A 186 7.14 11.17 34.94
CA TYR A 186 6.00 11.01 35.84
C TYR A 186 6.31 11.19 37.33
N THR A 187 7.58 11.22 37.72
CA THR A 187 7.96 11.37 39.14
C THR A 187 7.96 12.80 39.65
N HIS A 188 7.80 13.79 38.78
CA HIS A 188 7.79 15.21 39.19
C HIS A 188 6.40 15.84 39.31
N LEU A 189 5.30 15.11 39.10
CA LEU A 189 3.94 15.66 39.12
C LEU A 189 3.14 15.34 40.40
N THR A 190 3.73 14.69 41.41
CA THR A 190 3.12 14.54 42.72
C THR A 190 3.77 15.50 43.72
N LEU A 191 3.44 16.77 43.64
CA LEU A 191 3.59 17.68 44.74
C LEU A 191 2.51 17.35 45.77
N PRO A 192 2.84 17.07 47.05
CA PRO A 192 1.85 16.92 48.08
C PRO A 192 1.25 18.31 48.36
N THR A 193 -0.01 18.49 48.05
CA THR A 193 -0.81 19.62 48.58
C THR A 193 -1.16 19.28 50.02
N ASN A 194 -0.52 19.98 50.97
CA ASN A 194 -1.00 20.14 52.34
C ASN A 194 -2.23 21.06 52.35
#